data_2a1bc265c118d709d683e2187c0dcfc3
#
_entry.id   2a1bc265c118d709d683e2187c0dcfc3
#
_cell.length_a   1.000
_cell.length_b   1.000
_cell.length_c   1.000
_cell.angle_alpha   90.00
_cell.angle_beta   90.00
_cell.angle_gamma   90.00
#
_symmetry.space_group_name_H-M   'P 1'
#
loop_
_entity.id
_entity.type
_entity.pdbx_description
1 polymer ?
#
loop_
_entity_poly.entity_id
_entity_poly.type
_entity_poly.pdbx_seq_one_letter_code
_entity_poly.pdbx_strand_id
1 'polypeptide(L)'
;MASASKEEVIGKLNVRVLRGNNLIIADPLTHTSDPYVVLQYGAQKVKTSVQKKNPNPVWNEVLQLSVTNPTKPVHLEVFDEDKFTADDSMGVAEINITDIYDAAKLDLSHATNGTRIKTIYPVGVNYLGGESHVQWKDGKVVQDLILKLKKVESGLIVVQLEWVHVPGVKL
;
A
#
# COMPACT_ATOMS: atom_id res chain seq x y z
N MET A 1 -0.16 15.25 -33.83
CA MET A 1 -0.27 14.25 -32.75
C MET A 1 0.47 14.76 -31.53
N ALA A 2 -0.25 15.00 -30.47
CA ALA A 2 0.41 15.27 -29.21
C ALA A 2 1.13 13.99 -28.74
N SER A 3 2.46 14.00 -28.67
CA SER A 3 3.18 12.95 -27.99
C SER A 3 2.76 12.99 -26.53
N ALA A 4 2.23 11.90 -26.00
CA ALA A 4 2.01 11.79 -24.57
C ALA A 4 3.35 12.08 -23.88
N SER A 5 3.43 13.15 -23.09
CA SER A 5 4.61 13.44 -22.31
C SER A 5 4.82 12.27 -21.35
N LYS A 6 5.97 11.60 -21.49
CA LYS A 6 6.34 10.52 -20.59
C LYS A 6 6.49 11.13 -19.20
N GLU A 7 5.64 10.70 -18.25
CA GLU A 7 5.73 11.17 -16.88
C GLU A 7 7.09 10.80 -16.29
N GLU A 8 7.75 11.79 -15.69
CA GLU A 8 9.05 11.60 -15.09
C GLU A 8 8.91 10.91 -13.73
N VAL A 9 9.74 9.91 -13.47
CA VAL A 9 9.81 9.25 -12.17
C VAL A 9 10.49 10.17 -11.17
N ILE A 10 9.77 10.51 -10.11
CA ILE A 10 10.27 11.40 -9.03
C ILE A 10 10.79 10.63 -7.82
N GLY A 11 10.50 9.36 -7.71
CA GLY A 11 10.94 8.50 -6.64
C GLY A 11 10.39 7.10 -6.79
N LYS A 12 10.77 6.21 -5.90
CA LYS A 12 10.20 4.87 -5.81
C LYS A 12 9.57 4.67 -4.45
N LEU A 13 8.56 3.84 -4.41
CA LEU A 13 7.86 3.49 -3.19
C LEU A 13 7.98 1.99 -2.98
N ASN A 14 8.59 1.60 -1.87
CA ASN A 14 8.50 0.23 -1.41
C ASN A 14 7.26 0.08 -0.54
N VAL A 15 6.39 -0.81 -0.92
CA VAL A 15 5.20 -1.16 -0.15
C VAL A 15 5.41 -2.56 0.42
N ARG A 16 5.68 -2.63 1.71
CA ARG A 16 5.71 -3.91 2.41
C ARG A 16 4.30 -4.27 2.81
N VAL A 17 3.76 -5.30 2.18
CA VAL A 17 2.46 -5.86 2.54
C VAL A 17 2.71 -6.86 3.67
N LEU A 18 2.40 -6.45 4.90
CA LEU A 18 2.72 -7.24 6.10
C LEU A 18 1.74 -8.38 6.28
N ARG A 19 0.47 -8.06 6.44
CA ARG A 19 -0.56 -9.06 6.74
C ARG A 19 -1.96 -8.54 6.45
N GLY A 20 -2.91 -9.46 6.38
CA GLY A 20 -4.33 -9.20 6.46
C GLY A 20 -4.89 -9.69 7.79
N ASN A 21 -5.91 -9.02 8.28
CA ASN A 21 -6.59 -9.39 9.50
C ASN A 21 -8.09 -9.49 9.23
N ASN A 22 -8.68 -10.60 9.62
CA ASN A 22 -10.11 -10.81 9.57
C ASN A 22 -10.72 -10.55 8.18
N LEU A 23 -10.05 -11.09 7.14
CA LEU A 23 -10.56 -11.04 5.78
C LEU A 23 -11.83 -11.90 5.66
N ILE A 24 -12.69 -11.54 4.71
CA ILE A 24 -13.90 -12.32 4.46
C ILE A 24 -13.55 -13.72 3.93
N ILE A 25 -14.49 -14.64 4.05
CA ILE A 25 -14.44 -15.94 3.40
C ILE A 25 -15.23 -15.82 2.10
N ALA A 26 -14.50 -15.75 0.97
CA ALA A 26 -15.10 -15.50 -0.34
C ALA A 26 -15.75 -16.73 -0.93
N ASP A 27 -15.30 -17.93 -0.57
CA ASP A 27 -15.91 -19.19 -1.01
C ASP A 27 -16.79 -19.81 0.08
N PRO A 28 -18.13 -19.68 -0.03
CA PRO A 28 -19.04 -20.22 0.98
C PRO A 28 -19.14 -21.76 0.96
N LEU A 29 -18.73 -22.41 -0.13
CA LEU A 29 -18.79 -23.88 -0.24
C LEU A 29 -17.65 -24.56 0.50
N THR A 30 -16.44 -24.02 0.38
CA THR A 30 -15.24 -24.55 1.03
C THR A 30 -14.96 -23.89 2.38
N HIS A 31 -15.64 -22.81 2.70
CA HIS A 31 -15.41 -21.96 3.87
C HIS A 31 -13.95 -21.48 3.97
N THR A 32 -13.31 -21.22 2.82
CA THR A 32 -11.91 -20.77 2.74
C THR A 32 -11.76 -19.59 1.79
N SER A 33 -10.65 -18.90 1.93
CA SER A 33 -10.17 -17.92 0.98
C SER A 33 -8.68 -18.10 0.78
N ASP A 34 -8.22 -17.89 -0.44
CA ASP A 34 -6.81 -17.94 -0.84
C ASP A 34 -6.38 -16.52 -1.24
N PRO A 35 -6.15 -15.63 -0.25
CA PRO A 35 -5.99 -14.21 -0.54
C PRO A 35 -4.62 -13.84 -1.09
N TYR A 36 -4.60 -12.88 -2.01
CA TYR A 36 -3.42 -12.15 -2.43
C TYR A 36 -3.77 -10.68 -2.65
N VAL A 37 -2.78 -9.82 -2.59
CA VAL A 37 -2.94 -8.36 -2.72
C VAL A 37 -2.37 -7.90 -4.06
N VAL A 38 -3.14 -7.08 -4.76
CA VAL A 38 -2.71 -6.40 -5.99
C VAL A 38 -2.61 -4.90 -5.70
N LEU A 39 -1.49 -4.31 -6.07
CA LEU A 39 -1.31 -2.86 -6.09
C LEU A 39 -1.29 -2.38 -7.54
N GLN A 40 -1.98 -1.29 -7.79
CA GLN A 40 -1.99 -0.64 -9.09
C GLN A 40 -1.72 0.86 -8.94
N TYR A 41 -0.78 1.34 -9.73
CA TYR A 41 -0.43 2.75 -9.81
C TYR A 41 -0.19 3.10 -11.29
N GLY A 42 -1.15 3.81 -11.90
CA GLY A 42 -1.14 4.01 -13.34
C GLY A 42 -1.18 2.68 -14.09
N ALA A 43 -0.23 2.48 -14.98
CA ALA A 43 -0.09 1.22 -15.74
C ALA A 43 0.68 0.14 -14.95
N GLN A 44 1.29 0.48 -13.83
CA GLN A 44 2.02 -0.47 -12.99
C GLN A 44 1.05 -1.33 -12.19
N LYS A 45 1.25 -2.64 -12.25
CA LYS A 45 0.46 -3.61 -11.51
C LYS A 45 1.40 -4.66 -10.94
N VAL A 46 1.41 -4.78 -9.62
CA VAL A 46 2.25 -5.73 -8.89
C VAL A 46 1.40 -6.47 -7.87
N LYS A 47 1.79 -7.68 -7.51
CA LYS A 47 1.00 -8.50 -6.60
C LYS A 47 1.87 -9.34 -5.67
N THR A 48 1.29 -9.69 -4.51
CA THR A 48 1.88 -10.65 -3.58
C THR A 48 1.68 -12.09 -4.05
N SER A 49 2.33 -13.01 -3.36
CA SER A 49 1.99 -14.43 -3.42
C SER A 49 0.59 -14.68 -2.83
N VAL A 50 0.05 -15.85 -3.13
CA VAL A 50 -1.24 -16.33 -2.61
C VAL A 50 -1.01 -17.04 -1.28
N GLN A 51 -1.80 -16.68 -0.25
CA GLN A 51 -1.80 -17.35 1.05
C GLN A 51 -3.02 -18.27 1.15
N LYS A 52 -2.79 -19.56 0.96
CA LYS A 52 -3.88 -20.53 0.86
C LYS A 52 -4.61 -20.75 2.19
N LYS A 53 -5.94 -20.75 2.12
CA LYS A 53 -6.85 -21.11 3.22
C LYS A 53 -6.62 -20.35 4.51
N ASN A 54 -6.40 -19.02 4.40
CA ASN A 54 -6.06 -18.21 5.56
C ASN A 54 -6.77 -16.84 5.53
N PRO A 55 -7.74 -16.59 6.42
CA PRO A 55 -8.38 -15.27 6.54
C PRO A 55 -7.51 -14.24 7.27
N ASN A 56 -6.39 -14.66 7.86
CA ASN A 56 -5.41 -13.78 8.51
C ASN A 56 -4.01 -14.02 7.93
N PRO A 57 -3.84 -13.78 6.62
CA PRO A 57 -2.59 -14.10 5.93
C PRO A 57 -1.43 -13.23 6.39
N VAL A 58 -0.24 -13.80 6.41
CA VAL A 58 1.02 -13.05 6.60
C VAL A 58 1.82 -13.17 5.31
N TRP A 59 1.99 -12.04 4.61
CA TRP A 59 2.82 -11.99 3.40
C TRP A 59 4.23 -11.54 3.70
N ASN A 60 4.39 -10.41 4.37
CA ASN A 60 5.67 -9.76 4.63
C ASN A 60 6.51 -9.62 3.34
N GLU A 61 5.87 -9.24 2.25
CA GLU A 61 6.47 -9.09 0.93
C GLU A 61 6.57 -7.62 0.55
N VAL A 62 7.67 -7.24 -0.07
CA VAL A 62 7.88 -5.87 -0.57
C VAL A 62 7.55 -5.81 -2.06
N LEU A 63 6.63 -4.92 -2.41
CA LEU A 63 6.28 -4.57 -3.78
C LEU A 63 6.78 -3.16 -4.06
N GLN A 64 7.49 -2.95 -5.18
CA GLN A 64 8.05 -1.63 -5.52
C GLN A 64 7.27 -1.00 -6.68
N LEU A 65 6.97 0.29 -6.52
CA LEU A 65 6.32 1.12 -7.53
C LEU A 65 7.19 2.32 -7.85
N SER A 66 7.20 2.74 -9.12
CA SER A 66 7.79 4.01 -9.54
C SER A 66 6.74 5.10 -9.41
N VAL A 67 7.06 6.18 -8.72
CA VAL A 67 6.14 7.29 -8.47
C VAL A 67 6.41 8.41 -9.47
N THR A 68 5.37 8.85 -10.16
CA THR A 68 5.41 9.97 -11.13
C THR A 68 4.60 11.17 -10.67
N ASN A 69 3.53 10.93 -9.90
CA ASN A 69 2.63 11.96 -9.41
C ASN A 69 2.25 11.66 -7.94
N PRO A 70 2.72 12.48 -6.97
CA PRO A 70 2.47 12.20 -5.56
C PRO A 70 1.01 12.44 -5.13
N THR A 71 0.20 13.09 -5.96
CA THR A 71 -1.23 13.28 -5.68
C THR A 71 -2.08 12.11 -6.13
N LYS A 72 -1.51 11.19 -6.90
CA LYS A 72 -2.19 9.99 -7.37
C LYS A 72 -2.08 8.88 -6.34
N PRO A 73 -3.20 8.33 -5.85
CA PRO A 73 -3.14 7.26 -4.86
C PRO A 73 -2.72 5.93 -5.49
N VAL A 74 -2.20 5.03 -4.65
CA VAL A 74 -2.01 3.63 -5.01
C VAL A 74 -3.30 2.89 -4.72
N HIS A 75 -3.85 2.23 -5.74
CA HIS A 75 -5.03 1.38 -5.57
C HIS A 75 -4.61 0.00 -5.06
N LEU A 76 -5.26 -0.47 -4.02
CA LEU A 76 -5.07 -1.80 -3.45
C LEU A 76 -6.35 -2.59 -3.55
N GLU A 77 -6.24 -3.83 -4.02
CA GLU A 77 -7.36 -4.77 -4.01
C GLU A 77 -6.90 -6.13 -3.55
N VAL A 78 -7.69 -6.76 -2.70
CA VAL A 78 -7.46 -8.13 -2.25
C VAL A 78 -8.34 -9.05 -3.09
N PHE A 79 -7.76 -10.15 -3.56
CA PHE A 79 -8.47 -11.16 -4.33
C PHE A 79 -8.37 -12.53 -3.67
N ASP A 80 -9.40 -13.32 -3.90
CA ASP A 80 -9.40 -14.76 -3.64
C ASP A 80 -9.01 -15.49 -4.93
N GLU A 81 -7.90 -16.23 -4.90
CA GLU A 81 -7.49 -17.02 -6.06
C GLU A 81 -8.48 -18.17 -6.31
N ASP A 82 -9.02 -18.22 -7.51
CA ASP A 82 -9.90 -19.29 -7.95
C ASP A 82 -9.25 -20.04 -9.12
N LYS A 83 -9.29 -21.38 -9.07
CA LYS A 83 -8.64 -22.21 -10.08
C LYS A 83 -9.45 -22.35 -11.37
N PHE A 84 -10.76 -22.19 -11.30
CA PHE A 84 -11.67 -22.53 -12.40
C PHE A 84 -12.49 -21.34 -12.92
N THR A 85 -12.54 -20.26 -12.17
CA THR A 85 -13.27 -19.03 -12.51
C THR A 85 -12.37 -17.81 -12.29
N ALA A 86 -12.85 -16.63 -12.67
CA ALA A 86 -12.16 -15.39 -12.37
C ALA A 86 -12.05 -15.20 -10.85
N ASP A 87 -10.94 -14.60 -10.40
CA ASP A 87 -10.71 -14.35 -8.98
C ASP A 87 -11.72 -13.34 -8.44
N ASP A 88 -12.26 -13.60 -7.26
CA ASP A 88 -13.24 -12.74 -6.60
C ASP A 88 -12.55 -11.65 -5.78
N SER A 89 -13.11 -10.44 -5.82
CA SER A 89 -12.65 -9.34 -4.97
C SER A 89 -13.00 -9.59 -3.51
N MET A 90 -12.05 -9.35 -2.63
CA MET A 90 -12.20 -9.40 -1.17
C MET A 90 -12.09 -8.01 -0.55
N GLY A 91 -12.27 -6.96 -1.32
CA GLY A 91 -12.27 -5.58 -0.86
C GLY A 91 -11.17 -4.74 -1.47
N VAL A 92 -11.35 -3.44 -1.33
CA VAL A 92 -10.48 -2.42 -1.92
C VAL A 92 -10.05 -1.39 -0.88
N ALA A 93 -8.91 -0.76 -1.13
CA ALA A 93 -8.47 0.43 -0.41
C ALA A 93 -7.64 1.31 -1.34
N GLU A 94 -7.46 2.55 -0.94
CA GLU A 94 -6.52 3.45 -1.59
C GLU A 94 -5.47 3.92 -0.60
N ILE A 95 -4.22 3.99 -1.04
CA ILE A 95 -3.11 4.47 -0.25
C ILE A 95 -2.77 5.87 -0.74
N ASN A 96 -2.99 6.86 0.13
CA ASN A 96 -2.54 8.23 -0.13
C ASN A 96 -1.04 8.31 0.13
N ILE A 97 -0.27 8.76 -0.86
CA ILE A 97 1.18 8.85 -0.79
C ILE A 97 1.70 10.29 -0.66
N THR A 98 0.81 11.27 -0.54
CA THR A 98 1.21 12.68 -0.42
C THR A 98 2.00 12.94 0.86
N ASP A 99 1.61 12.35 1.97
CA ASP A 99 2.26 12.59 3.27
C ASP A 99 3.69 12.05 3.31
N ILE A 100 3.93 10.85 2.80
CA ILE A 100 5.28 10.30 2.73
C ILE A 100 6.15 11.07 1.73
N TYR A 101 5.58 11.52 0.62
CA TYR A 101 6.27 12.36 -0.36
C TYR A 101 6.66 13.70 0.25
N ASP A 102 5.77 14.37 0.96
CA ASP A 102 6.06 15.64 1.62
C ASP A 102 7.19 15.48 2.64
N ALA A 103 7.19 14.39 3.40
CA ALA A 103 8.26 14.08 4.33
C ALA A 103 9.61 13.81 3.63
N ALA A 104 9.57 13.18 2.46
CA ALA A 104 10.77 12.91 1.67
C ALA A 104 11.47 14.17 1.15
N LYS A 105 10.75 15.29 1.08
CA LYS A 105 11.31 16.60 0.68
C LYS A 105 12.04 17.33 1.81
N LEU A 106 11.88 16.86 3.05
CA LEU A 106 12.49 17.50 4.21
C LEU A 106 13.98 17.16 4.32
N ASP A 107 14.77 18.11 4.87
CA ASP A 107 16.12 17.80 5.29
C ASP A 107 16.07 17.15 6.68
N LEU A 108 16.27 15.85 6.72
CA LEU A 108 16.23 15.04 7.92
C LEU A 108 17.61 14.60 8.41
N SER A 109 18.69 15.15 7.82
CA SER A 109 20.07 14.75 8.11
C SER A 109 20.45 14.90 9.60
N HIS A 110 19.80 15.80 10.32
CA HIS A 110 20.02 16.05 11.75
C HIS A 110 18.88 15.54 12.65
N ALA A 111 17.90 14.87 12.07
CA ALA A 111 16.78 14.32 12.83
C ALA A 111 17.21 13.08 13.62
N THR A 112 16.67 12.94 14.82
CA THR A 112 16.86 11.75 15.65
C THR A 112 16.14 10.56 15.03
N ASN A 113 16.78 9.39 15.07
CA ASN A 113 16.13 8.16 14.63
C ASN A 113 14.82 7.90 15.37
N GLY A 114 13.77 7.58 14.65
CA GLY A 114 12.43 7.38 15.19
C GLY A 114 11.60 8.66 15.32
N THR A 115 12.11 9.82 14.86
CA THR A 115 11.34 11.06 14.87
C THR A 115 10.05 10.90 14.08
N ARG A 116 8.92 11.16 14.75
CA ARG A 116 7.61 11.19 14.13
C ARG A 116 7.41 12.51 13.43
N ILE A 117 7.19 12.48 12.11
CA ILE A 117 7.05 13.67 11.27
C ILE A 117 5.59 14.11 11.22
N LYS A 118 4.67 13.15 11.08
CA LYS A 118 3.24 13.41 10.95
C LYS A 118 2.43 12.21 11.42
N THR A 119 1.28 12.48 12.04
CA THR A 119 0.26 11.48 12.36
C THR A 119 -0.99 11.78 11.55
N ILE A 120 -1.53 10.77 10.89
CA ILE A 120 -2.78 10.84 10.15
C ILE A 120 -3.82 10.00 10.89
N TYR A 121 -4.97 10.61 11.16
CA TYR A 121 -6.06 9.94 11.87
C TYR A 121 -7.10 9.38 10.91
N PRO A 122 -7.77 8.28 11.29
CA PRO A 122 -8.88 7.76 10.49
C PRO A 122 -10.00 8.80 10.36
N VAL A 123 -10.39 9.06 9.11
CA VAL A 123 -11.59 9.81 8.77
C VAL A 123 -12.33 9.03 7.68
N GLY A 124 -13.65 9.17 7.55
CA GLY A 124 -14.46 8.27 6.72
C GLY A 124 -14.01 8.02 5.29
N VAL A 125 -13.17 8.91 4.72
CA VAL A 125 -12.75 8.84 3.31
C VAL A 125 -11.31 8.38 3.09
N ASN A 126 -10.48 8.23 4.13
CA ASN A 126 -9.05 7.94 3.93
C ASN A 126 -8.65 6.47 4.06
N TYR A 127 -9.62 5.56 4.13
CA TYR A 127 -9.41 4.11 4.23
C TYR A 127 -8.60 3.64 5.45
N LEU A 128 -8.33 4.51 6.43
CA LEU A 128 -7.58 4.12 7.62
C LEU A 128 -8.46 3.41 8.64
N GLY A 129 -7.98 2.30 9.17
CA GLY A 129 -8.57 1.58 10.29
C GLY A 129 -7.91 1.88 11.64
N GLY A 130 -6.87 2.72 11.64
CA GLY A 130 -6.13 3.16 12.81
C GLY A 130 -5.23 4.33 12.45
N GLU A 131 -4.56 4.91 13.45
CA GLU A 131 -3.60 5.99 13.23
C GLU A 131 -2.47 5.53 12.30
N SER A 132 -2.05 6.44 11.42
CA SER A 132 -0.91 6.24 10.53
C SER A 132 0.19 7.24 10.90
N HIS A 133 1.41 6.77 11.00
CA HIS A 133 2.56 7.59 11.38
C HIS A 133 3.59 7.63 10.26
N VAL A 134 3.98 8.84 9.88
CA VAL A 134 5.14 9.08 9.03
C VAL A 134 6.32 9.35 9.94
N GLN A 135 7.42 8.59 9.75
CA GLN A 135 8.58 8.62 10.63
C GLN A 135 9.88 8.66 9.84
N TRP A 136 10.91 9.23 10.48
CA TRP A 136 12.30 9.08 10.09
C TRP A 136 12.90 7.91 10.85
N LYS A 137 13.21 6.82 10.16
CA LYS A 137 13.67 5.60 10.80
C LYS A 137 14.80 4.96 9.99
N ASP A 138 15.92 4.71 10.64
CA ASP A 138 17.11 4.04 10.06
C ASP A 138 17.56 4.69 8.73
N GLY A 139 17.53 6.03 8.70
CA GLY A 139 17.94 6.80 7.52
C GLY A 139 16.91 6.84 6.39
N LYS A 140 15.67 6.48 6.66
CA LYS A 140 14.59 6.40 5.66
C LYS A 140 13.32 7.05 6.15
N VAL A 141 12.53 7.58 5.20
CA VAL A 141 11.16 8.01 5.48
C VAL A 141 10.24 6.82 5.30
N VAL A 142 9.55 6.45 6.37
CA VAL A 142 8.62 5.32 6.40
C VAL A 142 7.25 5.75 6.90
N GLN A 143 6.22 5.02 6.51
CA GLN A 143 4.85 5.25 6.97
C GLN A 143 4.16 3.93 7.23
N ASP A 144 3.59 3.77 8.43
CA ASP A 144 2.79 2.61 8.79
C ASP A 144 1.31 2.89 8.54
N LEU A 145 0.61 1.95 7.90
CA LEU A 145 -0.82 2.08 7.63
C LEU A 145 -1.57 0.80 8.00
N ILE A 146 -2.71 1.00 8.63
CA ILE A 146 -3.74 -0.03 8.79
C ILE A 146 -4.89 0.38 7.87
N LEU A 147 -5.10 -0.36 6.79
CA LEU A 147 -6.10 -0.06 5.78
C LEU A 147 -7.37 -0.85 6.06
N LYS A 148 -8.49 -0.15 6.17
CA LYS A 148 -9.80 -0.78 6.28
C LYS A 148 -10.36 -0.99 4.88
N LEU A 149 -10.56 -2.24 4.51
CA LEU A 149 -11.11 -2.59 3.20
C LEU A 149 -12.55 -2.11 3.06
N LYS A 150 -12.87 -1.56 1.90
CA LYS A 150 -14.21 -1.15 1.50
C LYS A 150 -14.77 -2.10 0.44
N LYS A 151 -16.07 -1.98 0.16
CA LYS A 151 -16.85 -2.86 -0.72
C LYS A 151 -16.85 -4.32 -0.25
N VAL A 152 -16.73 -4.52 1.05
CA VAL A 152 -16.70 -5.81 1.73
C VAL A 152 -17.07 -5.59 3.21
N GLU A 153 -17.56 -6.62 3.88
CA GLU A 153 -18.08 -6.50 5.25
C GLU A 153 -16.98 -6.33 6.30
N SER A 154 -15.79 -6.92 6.06
CA SER A 154 -14.70 -6.87 7.02
C SER A 154 -13.35 -7.04 6.34
N GLY A 155 -12.31 -6.71 7.04
CA GLY A 155 -10.93 -6.94 6.64
C GLY A 155 -10.05 -5.71 6.78
N LEU A 156 -8.85 -5.94 7.29
CA LEU A 156 -7.79 -4.95 7.40
C LEU A 156 -6.56 -5.47 6.67
N ILE A 157 -5.85 -4.56 6.01
CA ILE A 157 -4.52 -4.84 5.45
C ILE A 157 -3.53 -3.90 6.10
N VAL A 158 -2.48 -4.48 6.68
CA VAL A 158 -1.40 -3.72 7.31
C VAL A 158 -0.24 -3.62 6.33
N VAL A 159 0.16 -2.40 6.01
CA VAL A 159 1.27 -2.12 5.10
C VAL A 159 2.24 -1.12 5.72
N GLN A 160 3.48 -1.15 5.25
CA GLN A 160 4.49 -0.15 5.55
C GLN A 160 5.04 0.39 4.25
N LEU A 161 5.05 1.71 4.12
CA LEU A 161 5.64 2.42 3.00
C LEU A 161 7.05 2.86 3.35
N GLU A 162 7.93 2.82 2.37
CA GLU A 162 9.27 3.40 2.42
C GLU A 162 9.51 4.19 1.15
N TRP A 163 9.89 5.45 1.30
CA TRP A 163 10.30 6.27 0.15
C TRP A 163 11.73 5.95 -0.25
N VAL A 164 11.94 5.67 -1.52
CA VAL A 164 13.26 5.40 -2.09
C VAL A 164 13.64 6.55 -3.03
N HIS A 165 14.68 7.26 -2.66
CA HIS A 165 15.20 8.35 -3.49
C HIS A 165 15.80 7.83 -4.80
N VAL A 166 15.50 8.51 -5.89
CA VAL A 166 16.14 8.23 -7.20
C VAL A 166 17.31 9.19 -7.36
N PRO A 167 18.54 8.67 -7.58
CA PRO A 167 19.72 9.52 -7.77
C PRO A 167 19.51 10.53 -8.90
N GLY A 168 19.88 11.80 -8.63
CA GLY A 168 19.77 12.89 -9.60
C GLY A 168 18.40 13.56 -9.65
N VAL A 169 17.42 13.07 -8.92
CA VAL A 169 16.09 13.70 -8.81
C VAL A 169 16.05 14.60 -7.58
N LYS A 170 15.65 15.86 -7.78
CA LYS A 170 15.33 16.80 -6.68
C LYS A 170 13.83 16.82 -6.45
N LEU A 171 13.43 16.67 -5.20
CA LEU A 171 12.04 16.78 -4.77
C LEU A 171 11.66 18.20 -4.40
#